data_bcb56018c2e406f3f7ec64ca21b36388
#
_entry.id   bcb56018c2e406f3f7ec64ca21b36388
#
_cell.length_a   1.000
_cell.length_b   1.000
_cell.length_c   1.000
_cell.angle_alpha   90.00
_cell.angle_beta   90.00
_cell.angle_gamma   90.00
#
_symmetry.space_group_name_H-M   'P 1'
#
loop_
_entity.id
_entity.type
_entity.pdbx_description
1 polymer ?
#
loop_
_entity_poly.entity_id
_entity_poly.type
_entity_poly.pdbx_seq_one_letter_code
_entity_poly.pdbx_strand_id
1 'polypeptide(L)'
;WVKEVVRSEKPWKAYNDAATGSRAGQAPTLMRTMADGSKRPVKFDGIQGDYVIDRKWSVRDMPHARAQILRQSEVLAQHRLIGIWEVPTPAQRTKALKLLKKMNVTNIKVKVAKP
;
A
#
# COMPACT_ATOMS: atom_id res chain seq x y z
N TRP A 1 -13.80 5.21 -1.51
CA TRP A 1 -12.82 6.21 -1.98
C TRP A 1 -13.01 7.52 -1.24
N VAL A 2 -11.94 8.07 -0.76
CA VAL A 2 -11.97 9.38 -0.12
C VAL A 2 -11.18 10.39 -0.96
N LYS A 3 -11.58 11.66 -0.90
CA LYS A 3 -10.88 12.73 -1.57
C LYS A 3 -9.51 12.94 -0.92
N GLU A 4 -8.47 12.98 -1.76
CA GLU A 4 -7.12 13.24 -1.33
C GLU A 4 -6.46 14.24 -2.27
N VAL A 5 -5.96 15.33 -1.71
CA VAL A 5 -5.24 16.34 -2.49
C VAL A 5 -3.85 16.51 -1.85
N VAL A 6 -2.85 15.93 -2.49
CA VAL A 6 -1.45 16.10 -2.09
C VAL A 6 -0.74 16.83 -3.22
N ARG A 7 -0.26 18.04 -2.94
CA ARG A 7 0.48 18.84 -3.92
C ARG A 7 1.97 18.61 -3.71
N SER A 8 2.61 17.96 -4.68
CA SER A 8 4.06 17.78 -4.70
C SER A 8 4.52 17.56 -6.14
N GLU A 9 5.65 18.16 -6.50
CA GLU A 9 6.31 17.95 -7.80
C GLU A 9 7.40 16.91 -7.73
N LYS A 10 7.57 16.24 -6.59
CA LYS A 10 8.59 15.21 -6.41
C LYS A 10 8.27 13.96 -7.26
N PRO A 11 9.30 13.25 -7.78
CA PRO A 11 9.09 12.05 -8.60
C PRO A 11 8.22 10.98 -7.96
N TRP A 12 8.29 10.80 -6.63
CA TRP A 12 7.49 9.80 -5.93
C TRP A 12 5.99 10.09 -6.03
N LYS A 13 5.60 11.36 -6.12
CA LYS A 13 4.19 11.75 -6.20
C LYS A 13 3.58 11.31 -7.53
N ALA A 14 4.26 11.60 -8.64
CA ALA A 14 3.81 11.15 -9.96
C ALA A 14 3.75 9.62 -10.03
N TYR A 15 4.73 8.94 -9.45
CA TYR A 15 4.76 7.50 -9.39
C TYR A 15 3.55 6.94 -8.63
N ASN A 16 3.25 7.50 -7.45
CA ASN A 16 2.11 7.05 -6.64
C ASN A 16 0.78 7.33 -7.33
N ASP A 17 0.65 8.48 -8.00
CA ASP A 17 -0.58 8.85 -8.72
C ASP A 17 -0.88 7.92 -9.89
N ALA A 18 0.14 7.28 -10.45
CA ALA A 18 0.01 6.36 -11.57
C ALA A 18 -0.26 4.90 -11.15
N ALA A 19 -0.57 4.64 -9.87
CA ALA A 19 -0.85 3.30 -9.37
C ALA A 19 -1.98 2.61 -10.16
N THR A 20 -1.87 1.32 -10.35
CA THR A 20 -2.91 0.51 -10.99
C THR A 20 -4.25 0.71 -10.28
N GLY A 21 -5.31 0.99 -11.03
CA GLY A 21 -6.64 1.19 -10.48
C GLY A 21 -6.81 2.48 -9.69
N SER A 22 -5.91 3.46 -9.85
CA SER A 22 -6.00 4.76 -9.18
C SER A 22 -7.10 5.65 -9.80
N ARG A 23 -7.56 6.62 -9.00
CA ARG A 23 -8.47 7.68 -9.43
C ARG A 23 -7.88 9.02 -9.03
N ALA A 24 -7.83 9.95 -9.98
CA ALA A 24 -7.27 11.28 -9.74
C ALA A 24 -7.95 11.98 -8.55
N GLY A 25 -7.15 12.49 -7.61
CA GLY A 25 -7.64 13.22 -6.45
C GLY A 25 -8.41 12.38 -5.43
N GLN A 26 -8.35 11.05 -5.52
CA GLN A 26 -9.01 10.14 -4.59
C GLN A 26 -8.08 9.02 -4.13
N ALA A 27 -8.32 8.50 -2.92
CA ALA A 27 -7.61 7.35 -2.39
C ALA A 27 -8.62 6.28 -1.95
N PRO A 28 -8.46 5.02 -2.38
CA PRO A 28 -9.28 3.94 -1.86
C PRO A 28 -8.97 3.72 -0.38
N THR A 29 -10.03 3.58 0.40
CA THR A 29 -9.91 3.47 1.85
C THR A 29 -10.67 2.26 2.34
N LEU A 30 -9.99 1.43 3.14
CA LEU A 30 -10.60 0.30 3.84
C LEU A 30 -10.68 0.63 5.33
N MET A 31 -11.80 0.31 5.96
CA MET A 31 -11.98 0.53 7.39
C MET A 31 -11.47 -0.69 8.17
N ARG A 32 -10.47 -0.46 9.00
CA ARG A 32 -9.90 -1.48 9.89
C ARG A 32 -10.68 -1.50 11.19
N THR A 33 -11.23 -2.65 11.57
CA THR A 33 -11.90 -2.83 12.85
C THR A 33 -10.86 -3.13 13.94
N MET A 34 -10.86 -2.30 14.98
CA MET A 34 -9.97 -2.43 16.12
C MET A 34 -10.55 -3.40 17.17
N ALA A 35 -9.72 -3.82 18.13
CA ALA A 35 -10.12 -4.75 19.19
C ALA A 35 -11.29 -4.23 20.03
N ASP A 36 -11.41 -2.92 20.20
CA ASP A 36 -12.51 -2.28 20.95
C ASP A 36 -13.77 -2.05 20.10
N GLY A 37 -13.79 -2.53 18.86
CA GLY A 37 -14.91 -2.34 17.92
C GLY A 37 -14.88 -1.03 17.16
N SER A 38 -13.98 -0.10 17.47
CA SER A 38 -13.82 1.12 16.70
C SER A 38 -13.24 0.84 15.33
N LYS A 39 -13.44 1.76 14.38
CA LYS A 39 -12.94 1.62 13.02
C LYS A 39 -11.97 2.75 12.69
N ARG A 40 -10.90 2.40 11.97
CA ARG A 40 -9.89 3.35 11.51
C ARG A 40 -9.64 3.18 10.02
N PRO A 41 -9.53 4.27 9.27
CA PRO A 41 -9.27 4.20 7.83
C PRO A 41 -7.82 3.80 7.54
N VAL A 42 -7.64 2.95 6.53
CA VAL A 42 -6.34 2.64 5.94
C VAL A 42 -6.42 2.99 4.47
N LYS A 43 -5.60 3.93 4.02
CA LYS A 43 -5.61 4.43 2.64
C LYS A 43 -4.62 3.66 1.77
N PHE A 44 -5.01 3.47 0.52
CA PHE A 44 -4.18 2.87 -0.52
C PHE A 44 -4.16 3.79 -1.75
N ASP A 45 -3.46 3.37 -2.80
CA ASP A 45 -3.33 4.19 -4.01
C ASP A 45 -4.28 3.75 -5.13
N GLY A 46 -4.70 2.49 -5.15
CA GLY A 46 -5.61 1.99 -6.17
C GLY A 46 -6.32 0.71 -5.77
N ILE A 47 -7.35 0.36 -6.52
CA ILE A 47 -8.07 -0.92 -6.40
C ILE A 47 -8.32 -1.48 -7.79
N GLN A 48 -8.08 -2.77 -7.96
CA GLN A 48 -8.41 -3.48 -9.18
C GLN A 48 -8.91 -4.90 -8.83
N GLY A 49 -10.22 -5.14 -8.95
CA GLY A 49 -10.83 -6.41 -8.53
C GLY A 49 -10.61 -6.65 -7.04
N ASP A 50 -10.06 -7.81 -6.69
CA ASP A 50 -9.75 -8.19 -5.30
C ASP A 50 -8.37 -7.72 -4.86
N TYR A 51 -7.69 -6.92 -5.66
CA TYR A 51 -6.34 -6.42 -5.38
C TYR A 51 -6.40 -4.96 -4.96
N VAL A 52 -5.71 -4.66 -3.87
CA VAL A 52 -5.56 -3.30 -3.35
C VAL A 52 -4.11 -2.89 -3.52
N ILE A 53 -3.88 -1.79 -4.22
CA ILE A 53 -2.56 -1.40 -4.69
C ILE A 53 -2.02 -0.24 -3.87
N ASP A 54 -0.75 -0.36 -3.46
CA ASP A 54 0.02 0.69 -2.83
C ASP A 54 1.33 0.84 -3.61
N ARG A 55 1.58 2.02 -4.18
CA ARG A 55 2.84 2.32 -4.88
C ARG A 55 3.87 2.85 -3.93
N LYS A 56 5.06 2.26 -3.97
CA LYS A 56 6.17 2.59 -3.09
C LYS A 56 7.38 3.01 -3.91
N TRP A 57 7.73 4.29 -3.86
CA TRP A 57 8.94 4.78 -4.52
C TRP A 57 10.20 4.16 -3.94
N SER A 58 10.27 4.04 -2.62
CA SER A 58 11.36 3.36 -1.93
C SER A 58 10.84 2.57 -0.72
N VAL A 59 11.48 1.47 -0.42
CA VAL A 59 11.15 0.61 0.73
C VAL A 59 12.33 0.61 1.69
N ARG A 60 12.05 0.95 2.95
CA ARG A 60 13.04 0.96 4.03
C ARG A 60 12.50 0.24 5.25
N ASP A 61 13.38 -0.49 5.94
CA ASP A 61 13.03 -1.14 7.21
C ASP A 61 13.13 -0.13 8.35
N MET A 62 12.01 0.51 8.64
CA MET A 62 11.88 1.54 9.67
C MET A 62 10.63 1.29 10.50
N PRO A 63 10.58 1.75 11.77
CA PRO A 63 9.38 1.55 12.61
C PRO A 63 8.09 2.04 11.97
N HIS A 64 8.13 3.17 11.28
CA HIS A 64 6.98 3.73 10.56
C HIS A 64 6.51 2.79 9.44
N ALA A 65 7.42 2.24 8.66
CA ALA A 65 7.11 1.31 7.58
C ALA A 65 6.53 0.00 8.14
N ARG A 66 7.10 -0.52 9.22
CA ARG A 66 6.59 -1.72 9.89
C ARG A 66 5.18 -1.53 10.41
N ALA A 67 4.89 -0.39 11.03
CA ALA A 67 3.55 -0.06 11.50
C ALA A 67 2.54 0.00 10.35
N GLN A 68 2.93 0.57 9.21
CA GLN A 68 2.09 0.60 8.01
C GLN A 68 1.81 -0.82 7.48
N ILE A 69 2.82 -1.67 7.43
CA ILE A 69 2.67 -3.07 6.98
C ILE A 69 1.65 -3.80 7.84
N LEU A 70 1.73 -3.65 9.16
CA LEU A 70 0.79 -4.30 10.07
C LEU A 70 -0.64 -3.81 9.85
N ARG A 71 -0.84 -2.51 9.69
CA ARG A 71 -2.16 -1.95 9.40
C ARG A 71 -2.72 -2.47 8.08
N GLN A 72 -1.91 -2.47 7.03
CA GLN A 72 -2.32 -2.97 5.72
C GLN A 72 -2.66 -4.45 5.77
N SER A 73 -1.78 -5.26 6.34
CA SER A 73 -1.99 -6.71 6.43
C SER A 73 -3.27 -7.05 7.20
N GLU A 74 -3.52 -6.37 8.31
CA GLU A 74 -4.71 -6.60 9.12
C GLU A 74 -6.00 -6.21 8.38
N VAL A 75 -6.05 -5.01 7.78
CA VAL A 75 -7.25 -4.57 7.07
C VAL A 75 -7.52 -5.42 5.84
N LEU A 76 -6.50 -5.84 5.12
CA LEU A 76 -6.65 -6.73 3.97
C LEU A 76 -7.23 -8.08 4.40
N ALA A 77 -6.75 -8.64 5.50
CA ALA A 77 -7.28 -9.89 6.03
C ALA A 77 -8.75 -9.75 6.46
N GLN A 78 -9.12 -8.65 7.09
CA GLN A 78 -10.50 -8.38 7.51
C GLN A 78 -11.47 -8.29 6.32
N HIS A 79 -11.02 -7.76 5.20
CA HIS A 79 -11.84 -7.61 3.99
C HIS A 79 -11.63 -8.73 2.97
N ARG A 80 -10.78 -9.71 3.28
CA ARG A 80 -10.45 -10.84 2.38
C ARG A 80 -9.92 -10.37 1.02
N LEU A 81 -9.05 -9.36 1.05
CA LEU A 81 -8.41 -8.81 -0.12
C LEU A 81 -6.91 -9.10 -0.10
N ILE A 82 -6.27 -8.92 -1.24
CA ILE A 82 -4.82 -9.10 -1.40
C ILE A 82 -4.20 -7.74 -1.73
N GLY A 83 -3.12 -7.40 -1.03
CA GLY A 83 -2.36 -6.21 -1.31
C GLY A 83 -1.31 -6.46 -2.39
N ILE A 84 -1.10 -5.46 -3.22
CA ILE A 84 0.02 -5.43 -4.16
C ILE A 84 0.79 -4.13 -3.93
N TRP A 85 2.06 -4.26 -3.60
CA TRP A 85 2.98 -3.14 -3.62
C TRP A 85 3.60 -3.06 -5.01
N GLU A 86 3.41 -1.93 -5.67
CA GLU A 86 4.09 -1.63 -6.92
C GLU A 86 5.33 -0.79 -6.59
N VAL A 87 6.49 -1.25 -7.04
CA VAL A 87 7.79 -0.62 -6.78
C VAL A 87 8.51 -0.34 -8.09
N PRO A 88 9.39 0.68 -8.17
CA PRO A 88 9.94 1.12 -9.46
C PRO A 88 11.05 0.24 -10.01
N THR A 89 11.73 -0.54 -9.18
CA THR A 89 12.91 -1.32 -9.60
C THR A 89 12.94 -2.71 -8.98
N PRO A 90 13.66 -3.67 -9.61
CA PRO A 90 13.90 -4.98 -9.00
C PRO A 90 14.62 -4.91 -7.66
N ALA A 91 15.51 -3.94 -7.46
CA ALA A 91 16.20 -3.74 -6.17
C ALA A 91 15.21 -3.38 -5.06
N GLN A 92 14.25 -2.52 -5.34
CA GLN A 92 13.20 -2.18 -4.38
C GLN A 92 12.27 -3.37 -4.12
N ARG A 93 12.00 -4.17 -5.14
CA ARG A 93 11.22 -5.41 -4.96
C ARG A 93 11.91 -6.37 -4.00
N THR A 94 13.21 -6.56 -4.15
CA THR A 94 14.00 -7.42 -3.25
C THR A 94 13.92 -6.93 -1.81
N LYS A 95 14.07 -5.63 -1.58
CA LYS A 95 13.95 -5.02 -0.24
C LYS A 95 12.56 -5.22 0.34
N ALA A 96 11.52 -5.02 -0.46
CA ALA A 96 10.14 -5.18 -0.02
C ALA A 96 9.84 -6.62 0.37
N LEU A 97 10.22 -7.59 -0.45
CA LEU A 97 10.01 -9.01 -0.18
C LEU A 97 10.73 -9.44 1.09
N LYS A 98 11.96 -8.97 1.31
CA LYS A 98 12.73 -9.27 2.50
C LYS A 98 12.05 -8.73 3.77
N LEU A 99 11.55 -7.50 3.71
CA LEU A 99 10.86 -6.88 4.84
C LEU A 99 9.54 -7.58 5.16
N LEU A 100 8.72 -7.88 4.14
CA LEU A 100 7.46 -8.59 4.33
C LEU A 100 7.67 -9.99 4.90
N LYS A 101 8.69 -10.71 4.42
CA LYS A 101 9.05 -12.03 4.96
C LYS A 101 9.49 -11.93 6.42
N LYS A 102 10.31 -10.95 6.75
CA LYS A 102 10.76 -10.70 8.13
C LYS A 102 9.60 -10.47 9.08
N MET A 103 8.53 -9.84 8.61
CA MET A 103 7.33 -9.56 9.39
C MET A 103 6.25 -10.65 9.29
N ASN A 104 6.54 -11.75 8.61
CA ASN A 104 5.60 -12.86 8.38
C ASN A 104 4.30 -12.43 7.70
N VAL A 105 4.37 -11.48 6.79
CA VAL A 105 3.21 -11.01 6.03
C VAL A 105 3.12 -11.77 4.71
N THR A 106 1.98 -12.40 4.47
CA THR A 106 1.74 -13.26 3.29
C THR A 106 0.64 -12.74 2.37
N ASN A 107 -0.12 -11.74 2.79
CA ASN A 107 -1.24 -11.20 2.00
C ASN A 107 -0.90 -9.91 1.26
N ILE A 108 0.37 -9.58 1.15
CA ILE A 108 0.88 -8.48 0.34
C ILE A 108 1.92 -9.05 -0.64
N LYS A 109 1.68 -8.84 -1.92
CA LYS A 109 2.58 -9.22 -3.00
C LYS A 109 3.35 -8.00 -3.49
N VAL A 110 4.48 -8.21 -4.14
CA VAL A 110 5.30 -7.11 -4.67
C VAL A 110 5.50 -7.30 -6.16
N LYS A 111 5.26 -6.23 -6.91
CA LYS A 111 5.39 -6.19 -8.36
C LYS A 111 6.24 -4.99 -8.77
N VAL A 112 7.09 -5.16 -9.76
CA VAL A 112 7.80 -4.03 -10.37
C VAL A 112 6.89 -3.34 -11.36
N ALA A 113 6.67 -2.05 -11.15
CA ALA A 113 5.97 -1.17 -12.08
C ALA A 113 6.91 0.01 -12.37
N LYS A 114 7.50 0.05 -13.55
CA LYS A 114 8.46 1.10 -13.93
C LYS A 114 7.79 2.48 -13.95
N PRO A 115 8.52 3.52 -13.57
CA PRO A 115 8.03 4.89 -13.65
C PRO A 115 7.64 5.30 -15.07
#